data_26aa7849df1484b56d388840e3280232
#
_entry.id   26aa7849df1484b56d388840e3280232
#
_cell.length_a   1.000
_cell.length_b   1.000
_cell.length_c   1.000
_cell.angle_alpha   90.00
_cell.angle_beta   90.00
_cell.angle_gamma   90.00
#
_symmetry.space_group_name_H-M   'P 1'
#
loop_
_entity.id
_entity.type
_entity.pdbx_description
1 polymer ?
#
loop_
_entity_poly.entity_id
_entity_poly.type
_entity_poly.pdbx_seq_one_letter_code
_entity_poly.pdbx_strand_id
1 'polypeptide(L)'
;MALSLLAKKANLAKSAKSLLQNAAILYNVNQNRTAAKWYPDAEYMKQFSGVVAYPTEEQALWKHPSYNSIRSPVEKQVKNLTLNFGPQHPAAHGVLRLVLELDGETVMRSDPHIGLLHRGTEKLIEYKTYTQALPYFDRLDYVSMMCNEQCYSLAVEKLLNIDIPLRAKYIRVLFAEITRILNHIMAIGTHALDVGALTPFFWLFEEREKMMEFYERVSGARMHAAYIRPGGVSQDMPLGLMDDIYEFASKFAERLDEVEDLLTTNRIWVQRTVDVGIVSAEDALNYGFSGVMLRGSGIKWDLRKSQPYDAYHLMEFDVPIGTNGDCYDRYLCRIEEMRQSLRIIDQCLNQMPPGEVKTDDAKITTPSRAEMKDSMEALIHHFKLFTQGYQVPPGSTYTAIEAPKGEFGVYLVSDGSSRPYRCKIKAPGFAHLAALDKVGRNHMLADIVAIIGTLDVVFGEIDR
;
A
#
# COMPACT_ATOMS: atom_id res chain seq x y z
N MET A 1 0.86 -53.59 -58.62
CA MET A 1 0.15 -52.59 -57.86
C MET A 1 0.15 -52.84 -56.33
N ALA A 2 -0.03 -54.06 -55.84
CA ALA A 2 -0.08 -54.33 -54.39
C ALA A 2 1.24 -54.08 -53.64
N LEU A 3 2.40 -54.39 -54.23
CA LEU A 3 3.72 -54.18 -53.62
C LEU A 3 4.10 -52.67 -53.44
N SER A 4 3.63 -51.78 -54.31
CA SER A 4 3.88 -50.34 -54.23
C SER A 4 3.03 -49.67 -53.15
N LEU A 5 1.84 -50.19 -52.87
CA LEU A 5 0.97 -49.77 -51.80
C LEU A 5 1.50 -50.15 -50.39
N LEU A 6 2.08 -51.38 -50.32
CA LEU A 6 2.73 -51.85 -49.08
C LEU A 6 3.99 -51.05 -48.75
N ALA A 7 4.80 -50.71 -49.76
CA ALA A 7 5.97 -49.85 -49.57
C ALA A 7 5.59 -48.42 -49.16
N LYS A 8 4.53 -47.83 -49.69
CA LYS A 8 4.00 -46.56 -49.29
C LYS A 8 3.46 -46.59 -47.83
N LYS A 9 2.76 -47.66 -47.44
CA LYS A 9 2.31 -47.81 -46.04
C LYS A 9 3.48 -47.98 -45.05
N ALA A 10 4.53 -48.71 -45.42
CA ALA A 10 5.71 -48.89 -44.59
C ALA A 10 6.50 -47.60 -44.43
N ASN A 11 6.59 -46.74 -45.46
CA ASN A 11 7.23 -45.44 -45.40
C ASN A 11 6.41 -44.42 -44.56
N LEU A 12 5.08 -44.48 -44.67
CA LEU A 12 4.19 -43.69 -43.84
C LEU A 12 4.29 -44.08 -42.34
N ALA A 13 4.40 -45.37 -42.05
CA ALA A 13 4.58 -45.87 -40.69
C ALA A 13 5.94 -45.49 -40.10
N LYS A 14 7.02 -45.49 -40.90
CA LYS A 14 8.35 -45.00 -40.51
C LYS A 14 8.34 -43.50 -40.25
N SER A 15 7.69 -42.71 -41.10
CA SER A 15 7.53 -41.25 -40.91
C SER A 15 6.69 -40.92 -39.67
N ALA A 16 5.60 -41.65 -39.44
CA ALA A 16 4.79 -41.46 -38.23
C ALA A 16 5.55 -41.82 -36.94
N LYS A 17 6.38 -42.88 -36.98
CA LYS A 17 7.21 -43.26 -35.84
C LYS A 17 8.29 -42.23 -35.54
N SER A 18 8.90 -41.64 -36.59
CA SER A 18 9.86 -40.53 -36.44
C SER A 18 9.19 -39.26 -35.89
N LEU A 19 7.98 -38.92 -36.35
CA LEU A 19 7.22 -37.79 -35.83
C LEU A 19 6.82 -37.98 -34.36
N LEU A 20 6.42 -39.21 -33.98
CA LEU A 20 6.11 -39.52 -32.58
C LEU A 20 7.35 -39.51 -31.68
N GLN A 21 8.50 -39.97 -32.18
CA GLN A 21 9.76 -39.85 -31.44
C GLN A 21 10.18 -38.37 -31.27
N ASN A 22 10.07 -37.57 -32.32
CA ASN A 22 10.35 -36.13 -32.24
C ASN A 22 9.35 -35.41 -31.35
N ALA A 23 8.08 -35.77 -31.37
CA ALA A 23 7.08 -35.22 -30.44
C ALA A 23 7.35 -35.61 -28.99
N ALA A 24 7.79 -36.86 -28.75
CA ALA A 24 8.17 -37.32 -27.42
C ALA A 24 9.45 -36.60 -26.89
N ILE A 25 10.42 -36.33 -27.79
CA ILE A 25 11.61 -35.55 -27.45
C ILE A 25 11.23 -34.09 -27.14
N LEU A 26 10.35 -33.49 -27.97
CA LEU A 26 9.85 -32.13 -27.74
C LEU A 26 9.00 -32.04 -26.44
N TYR A 27 8.21 -33.05 -26.14
CA TYR A 27 7.43 -33.13 -24.91
C TYR A 27 8.34 -33.25 -23.69
N ASN A 28 9.37 -34.09 -23.73
CA ASN A 28 10.36 -34.23 -22.67
C ASN A 28 11.23 -32.96 -22.52
N VAL A 29 11.58 -32.30 -23.62
CA VAL A 29 12.29 -31.01 -23.56
C VAL A 29 11.43 -29.91 -22.96
N ASN A 30 10.12 -29.89 -23.23
CA ASN A 30 9.20 -28.93 -22.63
C ASN A 30 8.93 -29.24 -21.15
N GLN A 31 8.82 -30.52 -20.75
CA GLN A 31 8.72 -30.87 -19.33
C GLN A 31 10.00 -30.52 -18.56
N ASN A 32 11.16 -30.73 -19.16
CA ASN A 32 12.42 -30.29 -18.53
C ASN A 32 12.58 -28.77 -18.52
N ARG A 33 11.95 -28.03 -19.45
CA ARG A 33 11.94 -26.56 -19.42
C ARG A 33 11.04 -26.00 -18.33
N THR A 34 9.94 -26.64 -18.00
CA THR A 34 9.07 -26.23 -16.88
C THR A 34 9.68 -26.56 -15.52
N ALA A 35 10.65 -27.48 -15.45
CA ALA A 35 11.42 -27.81 -14.27
C ALA A 35 12.81 -27.14 -14.26
N ALA A 36 13.16 -26.34 -15.28
CA ALA A 36 14.42 -25.59 -15.28
C ALA A 36 14.36 -24.52 -14.20
N LYS A 37 14.98 -24.82 -13.06
CA LYS A 37 15.31 -23.78 -12.08
C LYS A 37 16.18 -22.76 -12.81
N TRP A 38 15.76 -21.50 -12.75
CA TRP A 38 16.59 -20.42 -13.23
C TRP A 38 17.87 -20.40 -12.35
N TYR A 39 19.01 -20.66 -12.98
CA TYR A 39 20.31 -20.44 -12.40
C TYR A 39 20.89 -19.21 -13.08
N PRO A 40 21.38 -18.22 -12.33
CA PRO A 40 22.14 -17.14 -12.93
C PRO A 40 23.32 -17.73 -13.68
N ASP A 41 23.56 -17.24 -14.90
CA ASP A 41 24.69 -17.68 -15.68
C ASP A 41 26.03 -17.29 -15.03
N ALA A 42 27.13 -17.89 -15.50
CA ALA A 42 28.44 -17.67 -14.91
C ALA A 42 28.94 -16.21 -15.07
N GLU A 43 28.41 -15.45 -16.04
CA GLU A 43 28.69 -14.03 -16.21
C GLU A 43 27.95 -13.16 -15.20
N TYR A 44 26.67 -13.45 -14.96
CA TYR A 44 25.90 -12.82 -13.91
C TYR A 44 26.53 -13.07 -12.53
N MET A 45 27.02 -14.29 -12.29
CA MET A 45 27.71 -14.67 -11.07
C MET A 45 29.01 -13.89 -10.84
N LYS A 46 29.76 -13.56 -11.91
CA LYS A 46 31.00 -12.79 -11.84
C LYS A 46 30.76 -11.33 -11.50
N GLN A 47 29.63 -10.75 -11.88
CA GLN A 47 29.29 -9.36 -11.57
C GLN A 47 29.03 -9.14 -10.06
N PHE A 48 28.68 -10.18 -9.33
CA PHE A 48 28.37 -10.15 -7.90
C PHE A 48 29.42 -10.91 -7.08
N SER A 49 30.69 -10.70 -7.36
CA SER A 49 31.81 -11.32 -6.62
C SER A 49 31.96 -10.87 -5.16
N GLY A 50 30.98 -10.14 -4.62
CA GLY A 50 30.80 -9.89 -3.19
C GLY A 50 29.73 -10.82 -2.65
N VAL A 51 29.70 -11.05 -1.36
CA VAL A 51 28.88 -12.00 -0.60
C VAL A 51 27.44 -12.14 -1.13
N VAL A 52 27.25 -12.93 -2.16
CA VAL A 52 25.92 -13.42 -2.53
C VAL A 52 25.78 -14.78 -1.89
N ALA A 53 24.81 -14.91 -0.97
CA ALA A 53 24.49 -16.19 -0.34
C ALA A 53 23.86 -17.11 -1.40
N TYR A 54 24.71 -17.84 -2.12
CA TYR A 54 24.21 -18.99 -2.90
C TYR A 54 23.91 -20.11 -1.95
N PRO A 55 22.82 -20.87 -2.17
CA PRO A 55 22.62 -22.08 -1.43
C PRO A 55 23.84 -22.98 -1.65
N THR A 56 24.49 -23.38 -0.56
CA THR A 56 25.52 -24.44 -0.57
C THR A 56 24.91 -25.70 -1.18
N GLU A 57 25.74 -26.66 -1.63
CA GLU A 57 25.22 -27.94 -2.15
C GLU A 57 24.24 -28.61 -1.16
N GLU A 58 24.46 -28.47 0.14
CA GLU A 58 23.53 -28.92 1.19
C GLU A 58 22.21 -28.14 1.17
N GLN A 59 22.25 -26.83 0.91
CA GLN A 59 21.04 -26.00 0.77
C GLN A 59 20.34 -26.21 -0.59
N ALA A 60 21.06 -26.60 -1.63
CA ALA A 60 20.48 -27.01 -2.90
C ALA A 60 19.75 -28.37 -2.80
N LEU A 61 20.16 -29.20 -1.87
CA LEU A 61 19.46 -30.44 -1.47
C LEU A 61 18.28 -30.12 -0.53
N TRP A 62 18.22 -28.93 0.03
CA TRP A 62 17.09 -28.48 0.82
C TRP A 62 15.88 -28.28 -0.13
N LYS A 63 15.13 -29.36 -0.29
CA LYS A 63 13.78 -29.24 -0.85
C LYS A 63 13.02 -28.38 0.13
N HIS A 64 12.52 -27.26 -0.34
CA HIS A 64 11.45 -26.54 0.38
C HIS A 64 10.54 -27.62 0.95
N PRO A 65 10.35 -27.71 2.26
CA PRO A 65 9.38 -28.66 2.76
C PRO A 65 8.12 -28.37 1.97
N SER A 66 7.75 -29.32 1.08
CA SER A 66 6.43 -29.22 0.51
C SER A 66 5.53 -29.12 1.73
N TYR A 67 4.58 -28.26 1.69
CA TYR A 67 3.74 -27.93 2.81
C TYR A 67 3.18 -29.16 3.54
N ASN A 68 3.04 -30.28 2.84
CA ASN A 68 2.61 -31.58 3.33
C ASN A 68 3.76 -32.52 3.68
N SER A 69 5.00 -32.07 3.79
CA SER A 69 6.13 -32.96 4.02
C SER A 69 6.58 -33.07 5.49
N ILE A 70 5.93 -32.39 6.41
CA ILE A 70 6.01 -32.76 7.81
C ILE A 70 5.18 -34.04 7.97
N ARG A 71 5.77 -35.17 7.63
CA ARG A 71 5.18 -36.46 7.98
C ARG A 71 5.16 -36.55 9.48
N SER A 72 3.99 -36.35 10.06
CA SER A 72 3.70 -36.85 11.38
C SER A 72 3.95 -38.36 11.38
N PRO A 73 4.73 -38.90 12.28
CA PRO A 73 4.99 -40.35 12.32
C PRO A 73 3.78 -41.21 12.70
N VAL A 74 2.62 -40.61 12.84
CA VAL A 74 1.35 -41.29 13.07
C VAL A 74 0.49 -41.06 11.85
N GLU A 75 0.09 -42.13 11.19
CA GLU A 75 -0.92 -42.15 10.11
C GLU A 75 -2.26 -41.64 10.62
N LYS A 76 -2.35 -40.34 10.87
CA LYS A 76 -3.61 -39.65 10.98
C LYS A 76 -4.02 -39.31 9.55
N GLN A 77 -5.03 -39.95 9.04
CA GLN A 77 -5.70 -39.48 7.82
C GLN A 77 -6.35 -38.14 8.13
N VAL A 78 -5.57 -37.08 8.10
CA VAL A 78 -6.07 -35.71 8.22
C VAL A 78 -6.63 -35.35 6.85
N LYS A 79 -7.93 -35.31 6.72
CA LYS A 79 -8.63 -34.78 5.56
C LYS A 79 -8.67 -33.26 5.67
N ASN A 80 -7.54 -32.59 5.43
CA ASN A 80 -7.52 -31.16 5.34
C ASN A 80 -8.19 -30.73 4.03
N LEU A 81 -9.11 -29.79 4.09
CA LEU A 81 -9.70 -29.16 2.93
C LEU A 81 -8.81 -27.97 2.52
N THR A 82 -8.33 -27.99 1.28
CA THR A 82 -7.67 -26.80 0.70
C THR A 82 -8.73 -25.96 -0.02
N LEU A 83 -8.91 -24.73 0.42
CA LEU A 83 -9.86 -23.77 -0.11
C LEU A 83 -9.13 -22.58 -0.74
N ASN A 84 -9.52 -22.16 -1.95
CA ASN A 84 -9.13 -20.88 -2.51
C ASN A 84 -10.15 -19.81 -2.12
N PHE A 85 -9.73 -18.90 -1.26
CA PHE A 85 -10.54 -17.74 -0.88
C PHE A 85 -10.12 -16.55 -1.76
N GLY A 86 -10.99 -16.11 -2.65
CA GLY A 86 -10.67 -15.11 -3.66
C GLY A 86 -9.93 -15.68 -4.90
N PRO A 87 -9.59 -14.84 -5.90
CA PRO A 87 -9.72 -13.36 -5.89
C PRO A 87 -11.16 -12.83 -6.04
N GLN A 88 -12.09 -13.58 -6.61
CA GLN A 88 -13.50 -13.17 -6.72
C GLN A 88 -14.24 -13.48 -5.39
N HIS A 89 -14.04 -12.61 -4.44
CA HIS A 89 -14.76 -12.62 -3.16
C HIS A 89 -14.81 -11.18 -2.62
N PRO A 90 -15.93 -10.69 -2.08
CA PRO A 90 -16.00 -9.32 -1.54
C PRO A 90 -14.91 -8.99 -0.53
N ALA A 91 -14.69 -9.88 0.44
CA ALA A 91 -13.66 -9.71 1.47
C ALA A 91 -12.22 -9.93 0.99
N ALA A 92 -12.01 -10.36 -0.24
CA ALA A 92 -10.67 -10.49 -0.86
C ALA A 92 -10.25 -9.22 -1.63
N HIS A 93 -11.00 -8.13 -1.51
CA HIS A 93 -10.75 -6.85 -2.18
C HIS A 93 -10.56 -6.97 -3.71
N GLY A 94 -11.10 -8.04 -4.31
CA GLY A 94 -11.07 -8.30 -5.75
C GLY A 94 -9.77 -8.89 -6.30
N VAL A 95 -8.68 -8.92 -5.55
CA VAL A 95 -7.33 -9.28 -6.03
C VAL A 95 -6.53 -10.18 -5.10
N LEU A 96 -6.99 -10.45 -3.89
CA LEU A 96 -6.34 -11.39 -2.99
C LEU A 96 -6.73 -12.82 -3.34
N ARG A 97 -5.75 -13.65 -3.66
CA ARG A 97 -5.92 -15.08 -3.65
C ARG A 97 -5.32 -15.63 -2.37
N LEU A 98 -6.16 -16.13 -1.47
CA LEU A 98 -5.73 -16.73 -0.23
C LEU A 98 -5.99 -18.24 -0.30
N VAL A 99 -4.93 -19.03 -0.23
CA VAL A 99 -5.03 -20.49 -0.15
C VAL A 99 -5.09 -20.87 1.31
N LEU A 100 -6.24 -21.40 1.73
CA LEU A 100 -6.49 -21.82 3.09
C LEU A 100 -6.44 -23.34 3.20
N GLU A 101 -5.80 -23.83 4.23
CA GLU A 101 -5.85 -25.22 4.65
C GLU A 101 -6.70 -25.31 5.91
N LEU A 102 -7.83 -26.05 5.80
CA LEU A 102 -8.85 -26.12 6.83
C LEU A 102 -8.93 -27.53 7.41
N ASP A 103 -9.06 -27.61 8.73
CA ASP A 103 -9.53 -28.81 9.44
C ASP A 103 -10.96 -28.53 9.95
N GLY A 104 -11.95 -29.02 9.18
CA GLY A 104 -13.34 -28.57 9.34
C GLY A 104 -13.49 -27.09 8.95
N GLU A 105 -13.88 -26.24 9.89
CA GLU A 105 -13.98 -24.78 9.72
C GLU A 105 -12.78 -24.03 10.30
N THR A 106 -11.88 -24.73 10.97
CA THR A 106 -10.69 -24.13 11.61
C THR A 106 -9.55 -24.00 10.59
N VAL A 107 -8.96 -22.83 10.53
CA VAL A 107 -7.83 -22.53 9.64
C VAL A 107 -6.53 -23.02 10.29
N MET A 108 -5.90 -23.97 9.64
CA MET A 108 -4.59 -24.50 10.04
C MET A 108 -3.45 -23.70 9.44
N ARG A 109 -3.68 -23.18 8.21
CA ARG A 109 -2.72 -22.37 7.48
C ARG A 109 -3.39 -21.45 6.48
N SER A 110 -2.80 -20.28 6.31
CA SER A 110 -3.14 -19.35 5.25
C SER A 110 -1.90 -18.97 4.44
N ASP A 111 -2.03 -19.02 3.13
CA ASP A 111 -0.95 -18.67 2.19
C ASP A 111 -1.47 -17.58 1.24
N PRO A 112 -1.12 -16.30 1.51
CA PRO A 112 -1.57 -15.18 0.67
C PRO A 112 -0.75 -15.11 -0.61
N HIS A 113 -1.44 -15.21 -1.75
CA HIS A 113 -0.86 -15.01 -3.08
C HIS A 113 -1.16 -13.60 -3.55
N ILE A 114 -0.12 -12.80 -3.64
CA ILE A 114 -0.16 -11.41 -4.12
C ILE A 114 0.39 -11.31 -5.55
N GLY A 115 0.26 -10.14 -6.17
CA GLY A 115 0.78 -9.87 -7.51
C GLY A 115 -0.31 -9.72 -8.58
N LEU A 116 -1.58 -9.97 -8.27
CA LEU A 116 -2.68 -9.80 -9.23
C LEU A 116 -2.93 -8.33 -9.61
N LEU A 117 -2.45 -7.38 -8.80
CA LEU A 117 -2.48 -5.95 -9.07
C LEU A 117 -1.06 -5.37 -9.28
N HIS A 118 -0.08 -6.21 -9.60
CA HIS A 118 1.27 -5.75 -9.91
C HIS A 118 1.30 -5.00 -11.24
N ARG A 119 1.69 -3.73 -11.19
CA ARG A 119 1.70 -2.81 -12.33
C ARG A 119 3.12 -2.38 -12.73
N GLY A 120 4.13 -2.88 -12.05
CA GLY A 120 5.53 -2.50 -12.28
C GLY A 120 5.83 -1.04 -11.95
N THR A 121 5.12 -0.45 -10.97
CA THR A 121 5.18 0.97 -10.64
C THR A 121 6.60 1.45 -10.35
N GLU A 122 7.36 0.71 -9.55
CA GLU A 122 8.76 1.05 -9.23
C GLU A 122 9.62 1.14 -10.50
N LYS A 123 9.41 0.23 -11.44
CA LYS A 123 10.15 0.23 -12.71
C LYS A 123 9.71 1.35 -13.67
N LEU A 124 8.42 1.62 -13.73
CA LEU A 124 7.88 2.70 -14.56
C LEU A 124 8.36 4.08 -14.10
N ILE A 125 8.49 4.29 -12.79
CA ILE A 125 9.00 5.55 -12.22
C ILE A 125 10.43 5.85 -12.71
N GLU A 126 11.28 4.84 -12.93
CA GLU A 126 12.66 5.03 -13.44
C GLU A 126 12.70 5.65 -14.85
N TYR A 127 11.62 5.53 -15.63
CA TYR A 127 11.51 6.11 -16.98
C TYR A 127 10.85 7.50 -17.01
N LYS A 128 10.36 7.98 -15.89
CA LYS A 128 9.61 9.24 -15.76
C LYS A 128 10.44 10.30 -15.05
N THR A 129 10.18 11.57 -15.37
CA THR A 129 10.74 12.68 -14.58
C THR A 129 10.15 12.67 -13.16
N TYR A 130 10.79 13.36 -12.22
CA TYR A 130 10.31 13.44 -10.84
C TYR A 130 8.86 13.97 -10.76
N THR A 131 8.51 14.96 -11.57
CA THR A 131 7.14 15.48 -11.62
C THR A 131 6.15 14.47 -12.24
N GLN A 132 6.56 13.75 -13.28
CA GLN A 132 5.72 12.73 -13.93
C GLN A 132 5.55 11.46 -13.08
N ALA A 133 6.46 11.20 -12.15
CA ALA A 133 6.39 10.06 -11.26
C ALA A 133 5.38 10.25 -10.13
N LEU A 134 5.06 11.48 -9.74
CA LEU A 134 4.14 11.78 -8.65
C LEU A 134 2.75 11.11 -8.78
N PRO A 135 2.07 11.14 -9.94
CA PRO A 135 0.76 10.49 -10.08
C PRO A 135 0.76 8.97 -9.83
N TYR A 136 1.89 8.30 -9.95
CA TYR A 136 1.96 6.87 -9.61
C TYR A 136 1.75 6.62 -8.11
N PHE A 137 2.17 7.56 -7.26
CA PHE A 137 2.01 7.46 -5.81
C PHE A 137 0.55 7.52 -5.38
N ASP A 138 -0.26 8.34 -6.03
CA ASP A 138 -1.70 8.40 -5.79
C ASP A 138 -2.40 7.04 -5.98
N ARG A 139 -1.87 6.22 -6.88
CA ARG A 139 -2.44 4.94 -7.28
C ARG A 139 -1.83 3.76 -6.54
N LEU A 140 -0.93 3.99 -5.60
CA LEU A 140 -0.40 2.95 -4.71
C LEU A 140 -1.43 2.61 -3.63
N ASP A 141 -1.52 3.40 -2.60
CA ASP A 141 -2.64 3.35 -1.68
C ASP A 141 -3.72 4.33 -2.17
N TYR A 142 -4.63 3.85 -2.99
CA TYR A 142 -5.69 4.66 -3.59
C TYR A 142 -6.81 5.06 -2.60
N VAL A 143 -6.64 4.79 -1.32
CA VAL A 143 -7.50 5.25 -0.23
C VAL A 143 -6.87 6.43 0.52
N SER A 144 -5.53 6.54 0.55
CA SER A 144 -4.80 7.62 1.21
C SER A 144 -3.85 8.36 0.26
N MET A 145 -4.40 8.96 -0.80
CA MET A 145 -3.67 9.51 -1.93
C MET A 145 -2.70 10.61 -1.54
N MET A 146 -3.17 11.65 -0.84
CA MET A 146 -2.33 12.82 -0.54
C MET A 146 -1.22 12.49 0.48
N CYS A 147 -1.40 11.48 1.33
CA CYS A 147 -0.30 11.00 2.17
C CYS A 147 0.84 10.41 1.33
N ASN A 148 0.52 9.62 0.30
CA ASN A 148 1.53 9.07 -0.59
C ASN A 148 2.29 10.15 -1.37
N GLU A 149 1.56 11.16 -1.87
CA GLU A 149 2.16 12.33 -2.53
C GLU A 149 3.11 13.07 -1.58
N GLN A 150 2.70 13.26 -0.33
CA GLN A 150 3.50 13.92 0.69
C GLN A 150 4.83 13.18 0.94
N CYS A 151 4.79 11.86 1.09
CA CYS A 151 6.00 11.07 1.29
C CYS A 151 7.00 11.21 0.15
N TYR A 152 6.52 11.11 -1.09
CA TYR A 152 7.35 11.28 -2.27
C TYR A 152 7.92 12.69 -2.38
N SER A 153 7.07 13.70 -2.17
CA SER A 153 7.49 15.12 -2.25
C SER A 153 8.56 15.43 -1.22
N LEU A 154 8.41 14.96 0.02
CA LEU A 154 9.42 15.11 1.07
C LEU A 154 10.75 14.41 0.71
N ALA A 155 10.71 13.25 0.07
CA ALA A 155 11.90 12.54 -0.38
C ALA A 155 12.67 13.34 -1.45
N VAL A 156 11.97 13.91 -2.42
CA VAL A 156 12.55 14.75 -3.46
C VAL A 156 13.11 16.05 -2.88
N GLU A 157 12.37 16.71 -2.01
CA GLU A 157 12.76 17.96 -1.34
C GLU A 157 14.02 17.78 -0.50
N LYS A 158 14.12 16.64 0.19
CA LYS A 158 15.33 16.31 0.97
C LYS A 158 16.55 16.12 0.09
N LEU A 159 16.42 15.55 -1.12
CA LEU A 159 17.53 15.45 -2.08
C LEU A 159 17.89 16.79 -2.70
N LEU A 160 16.91 17.64 -2.97
CA LEU A 160 17.10 19.00 -3.49
C LEU A 160 17.59 19.99 -2.43
N ASN A 161 17.44 19.63 -1.14
CA ASN A 161 17.74 20.50 0.02
C ASN A 161 16.99 21.85 -0.07
N ILE A 162 15.69 21.78 -0.36
CA ILE A 162 14.82 22.96 -0.43
C ILE A 162 13.93 23.08 0.80
N ASP A 163 13.67 24.30 1.24
CA ASP A 163 12.70 24.57 2.28
C ASP A 163 11.35 25.00 1.66
N ILE A 164 10.30 24.66 2.37
CA ILE A 164 8.92 24.86 1.90
C ILE A 164 8.29 25.98 2.72
N PRO A 165 7.48 26.86 2.09
CA PRO A 165 6.75 27.89 2.80
C PRO A 165 5.86 27.31 3.91
N LEU A 166 5.80 28.02 5.04
CA LEU A 166 5.06 27.54 6.22
C LEU A 166 3.59 27.29 5.92
N ARG A 167 2.95 28.16 5.12
CA ARG A 167 1.56 27.97 4.68
C ARG A 167 1.36 26.64 3.95
N ALA A 168 2.27 26.28 3.05
CA ALA A 168 2.21 25.00 2.34
C ALA A 168 2.36 23.80 3.28
N LYS A 169 3.21 23.91 4.32
CA LYS A 169 3.34 22.86 5.33
C LYS A 169 2.03 22.65 6.11
N TYR A 170 1.32 23.73 6.46
CA TYR A 170 0.00 23.64 7.11
C TYR A 170 -1.05 23.01 6.19
N ILE A 171 -1.10 23.40 4.92
CA ILE A 171 -2.02 22.82 3.94
C ILE A 171 -1.76 21.31 3.78
N ARG A 172 -0.50 20.89 3.73
CA ARG A 172 -0.13 19.47 3.65
C ARG A 172 -0.60 18.68 4.87
N VAL A 173 -0.39 19.21 6.07
CA VAL A 173 -0.87 18.57 7.30
C VAL A 173 -2.39 18.51 7.34
N LEU A 174 -3.08 19.58 6.96
CA LEU A 174 -4.54 19.63 6.89
C LEU A 174 -5.08 18.50 5.98
N PHE A 175 -4.58 18.41 4.75
CA PHE A 175 -5.03 17.38 3.82
C PHE A 175 -4.53 15.98 4.16
N ALA A 176 -3.39 15.83 4.83
CA ALA A 176 -2.95 14.53 5.34
C ALA A 176 -3.91 13.99 6.41
N GLU A 177 -4.42 14.84 7.30
CA GLU A 177 -5.38 14.42 8.32
C GLU A 177 -6.80 14.19 7.74
N ILE A 178 -7.24 14.99 6.77
CA ILE A 178 -8.47 14.68 6.00
C ILE A 178 -8.32 13.30 5.30
N THR A 179 -7.19 13.04 4.73
CA THR A 179 -6.86 11.74 4.10
C THR A 179 -6.89 10.60 5.12
N ARG A 180 -6.40 10.84 6.33
CA ARG A 180 -6.45 9.85 7.42
C ARG A 180 -7.89 9.51 7.79
N ILE A 181 -8.75 10.49 7.91
CA ILE A 181 -10.18 10.27 8.17
C ILE A 181 -10.81 9.50 7.02
N LEU A 182 -10.55 9.88 5.76
CA LEU A 182 -11.03 9.16 4.56
C LEU A 182 -10.66 7.69 4.57
N ASN A 183 -9.42 7.39 4.97
CA ASN A 183 -8.94 6.01 5.06
C ASN A 183 -9.60 5.23 6.20
N HIS A 184 -9.70 5.82 7.38
CA HIS A 184 -10.30 5.13 8.53
C HIS A 184 -11.80 4.89 8.34
N ILE A 185 -12.50 5.80 7.68
CA ILE A 185 -13.90 5.60 7.24
C ILE A 185 -14.01 4.37 6.32
N MET A 186 -13.12 4.28 5.33
CA MET A 186 -13.11 3.11 4.43
C MET A 186 -12.80 1.83 5.21
N ALA A 187 -11.75 1.84 6.03
CA ALA A 187 -11.33 0.67 6.79
C ALA A 187 -12.42 0.15 7.73
N ILE A 188 -13.01 1.04 8.54
CA ILE A 188 -14.07 0.66 9.50
C ILE A 188 -15.35 0.28 8.77
N GLY A 189 -15.75 1.07 7.75
CA GLY A 189 -16.97 0.82 7.01
C GLY A 189 -16.97 -0.53 6.29
N THR A 190 -15.88 -0.87 5.61
CA THR A 190 -15.74 -2.16 4.91
C THR A 190 -15.55 -3.32 5.90
N HIS A 191 -14.84 -3.13 7.00
CA HIS A 191 -14.69 -4.14 8.05
C HIS A 191 -16.03 -4.45 8.71
N ALA A 192 -16.84 -3.42 9.02
CA ALA A 192 -18.18 -3.61 9.53
C ALA A 192 -19.10 -4.35 8.53
N LEU A 193 -18.99 -4.00 7.24
CA LEU A 193 -19.72 -4.66 6.16
C LEU A 193 -19.34 -6.15 6.05
N ASP A 194 -18.07 -6.48 6.16
CA ASP A 194 -17.58 -7.86 6.09
C ASP A 194 -18.06 -8.71 7.28
N VAL A 195 -18.24 -8.10 8.44
CA VAL A 195 -18.84 -8.75 9.62
C VAL A 195 -20.37 -8.84 9.50
N GLY A 196 -21.00 -8.02 8.63
CA GLY A 196 -22.42 -8.04 8.34
C GLY A 196 -23.19 -6.77 8.72
N ALA A 197 -22.51 -5.71 9.21
CA ALA A 197 -23.13 -4.43 9.54
C ALA A 197 -23.12 -3.49 8.33
N LEU A 198 -24.22 -3.45 7.58
CA LEU A 198 -24.34 -2.66 6.35
C LEU A 198 -24.56 -1.16 6.62
N THR A 199 -25.30 -0.80 7.64
CA THR A 199 -25.71 0.59 7.93
C THR A 199 -24.53 1.53 8.21
N PRO A 200 -23.52 1.18 9.04
CA PRO A 200 -22.37 2.04 9.28
C PRO A 200 -21.61 2.38 8.00
N PHE A 201 -21.54 1.43 7.06
CA PHE A 201 -20.90 1.67 5.77
C PHE A 201 -21.54 2.85 5.02
N PHE A 202 -22.87 2.88 4.89
CA PHE A 202 -23.55 3.96 4.17
C PHE A 202 -23.43 5.30 4.89
N TRP A 203 -23.55 5.33 6.21
CA TRP A 203 -23.40 6.56 6.98
C TRP A 203 -22.01 7.17 6.86
N LEU A 204 -20.98 6.35 6.98
CA LEU A 204 -19.61 6.78 6.84
C LEU A 204 -19.26 7.21 5.40
N PHE A 205 -19.83 6.54 4.40
CA PHE A 205 -19.60 6.91 2.99
C PHE A 205 -20.28 8.21 2.59
N GLU A 206 -21.39 8.58 3.22
CA GLU A 206 -21.95 9.92 3.08
C GLU A 206 -20.96 11.00 3.49
N GLU A 207 -20.30 10.82 4.63
CA GLU A 207 -19.29 11.77 5.09
C GLU A 207 -18.02 11.74 4.21
N ARG A 208 -17.66 10.58 3.69
CA ARG A 208 -16.57 10.43 2.76
C ARG A 208 -16.77 11.23 1.47
N GLU A 209 -17.99 11.25 0.93
CA GLU A 209 -18.33 12.06 -0.25
C GLU A 209 -18.12 13.56 -0.02
N LYS A 210 -18.48 14.09 1.16
CA LYS A 210 -18.24 15.49 1.51
C LYS A 210 -16.74 15.84 1.50
N MET A 211 -15.89 14.95 2.02
CA MET A 211 -14.43 15.16 2.00
C MET A 211 -13.82 15.02 0.60
N MET A 212 -14.38 14.17 -0.25
CA MET A 212 -13.95 14.09 -1.65
C MET A 212 -14.26 15.36 -2.43
N GLU A 213 -15.32 16.09 -2.07
CA GLU A 213 -15.59 17.43 -2.62
C GLU A 213 -14.46 18.41 -2.28
N PHE A 214 -13.91 18.36 -1.06
CA PHE A 214 -12.75 19.18 -0.71
C PHE A 214 -11.54 18.90 -1.60
N TYR A 215 -11.28 17.62 -1.90
CA TYR A 215 -10.25 17.22 -2.86
C TYR A 215 -10.50 17.79 -4.24
N GLU A 216 -11.73 17.69 -4.72
CA GLU A 216 -12.14 18.21 -6.04
C GLU A 216 -11.99 19.72 -6.13
N ARG A 217 -12.33 20.45 -5.08
CA ARG A 217 -12.21 21.93 -5.04
C ARG A 217 -10.78 22.42 -5.12
N VAL A 218 -9.81 21.69 -4.55
CA VAL A 218 -8.39 22.10 -4.60
C VAL A 218 -7.65 21.59 -5.82
N SER A 219 -8.04 20.45 -6.38
CA SER A 219 -7.27 19.78 -7.44
C SER A 219 -8.03 19.54 -8.74
N GLY A 220 -9.36 19.60 -8.70
CA GLY A 220 -10.23 19.20 -9.82
C GLY A 220 -10.49 17.69 -9.89
N ALA A 221 -9.92 16.89 -9.00
CA ALA A 221 -10.12 15.44 -8.94
C ALA A 221 -10.60 15.01 -7.55
N ARG A 222 -11.58 14.11 -7.52
CA ARG A 222 -12.17 13.60 -6.27
C ARG A 222 -11.23 12.71 -5.48
N MET A 223 -10.29 12.04 -6.13
CA MET A 223 -9.39 11.06 -5.53
C MET A 223 -7.91 11.33 -5.87
N HIS A 224 -7.50 11.07 -7.08
CA HIS A 224 -6.11 11.18 -7.53
C HIS A 224 -5.76 12.63 -7.88
N ALA A 225 -5.42 13.39 -6.85
CA ALA A 225 -5.33 14.84 -6.91
C ALA A 225 -4.02 15.36 -7.51
N ALA A 226 -2.90 14.69 -7.26
CA ALA A 226 -1.53 15.18 -7.55
C ALA A 226 -1.35 16.64 -7.08
N TYR A 227 -1.85 16.92 -5.89
CA TYR A 227 -1.93 18.27 -5.31
C TYR A 227 -0.67 18.66 -4.54
N ILE A 228 -0.16 17.75 -3.71
CA ILE A 228 1.08 17.93 -2.98
C ILE A 228 2.24 17.60 -3.93
N ARG A 229 3.09 18.60 -4.18
CA ARG A 229 4.20 18.49 -5.14
C ARG A 229 5.50 18.91 -4.50
N PRO A 230 6.65 18.44 -4.99
CA PRO A 230 7.95 18.97 -4.56
C PRO A 230 8.01 20.49 -4.67
N GLY A 231 8.35 21.15 -3.55
CA GLY A 231 8.35 22.61 -3.42
C GLY A 231 7.07 23.23 -2.85
N GLY A 232 6.07 22.44 -2.47
CA GLY A 232 4.85 22.94 -1.83
C GLY A 232 3.58 22.24 -2.28
N VAL A 233 2.57 22.99 -2.69
CA VAL A 233 1.31 22.51 -3.24
C VAL A 233 1.03 23.13 -4.61
N SER A 234 0.19 22.50 -5.43
CA SER A 234 -0.04 22.94 -6.81
C SER A 234 -0.69 24.33 -6.92
N GLN A 235 -1.58 24.64 -5.99
CA GLN A 235 -2.28 25.93 -5.89
C GLN A 235 -2.79 26.14 -4.48
N ASP A 236 -3.07 27.41 -4.13
CA ASP A 236 -3.66 27.74 -2.82
C ASP A 236 -5.11 27.23 -2.72
N MET A 237 -5.59 27.15 -1.51
CA MET A 237 -6.97 26.75 -1.24
C MET A 237 -7.96 27.80 -1.78
N PRO A 238 -9.07 27.37 -2.40
CA PRO A 238 -10.12 28.28 -2.83
C PRO A 238 -10.74 29.04 -1.66
N LEU A 239 -11.23 30.23 -1.93
CA LEU A 239 -11.98 31.02 -0.95
C LEU A 239 -13.21 30.25 -0.47
N GLY A 240 -13.46 30.31 0.86
CA GLY A 240 -14.56 29.63 1.52
C GLY A 240 -14.33 28.15 1.84
N LEU A 241 -13.28 27.53 1.32
CA LEU A 241 -13.01 26.10 1.60
C LEU A 241 -12.66 25.87 3.07
N MET A 242 -11.92 26.75 3.69
CA MET A 242 -11.55 26.62 5.11
C MET A 242 -12.78 26.65 6.02
N ASP A 243 -13.76 27.51 5.71
CA ASP A 243 -15.01 27.61 6.46
C ASP A 243 -15.85 26.33 6.31
N ASP A 244 -15.92 25.78 5.08
CA ASP A 244 -16.64 24.54 4.81
C ASP A 244 -15.98 23.32 5.50
N ILE A 245 -14.64 23.26 5.53
CA ILE A 245 -13.91 22.22 6.28
C ILE A 245 -14.19 22.35 7.79
N TYR A 246 -14.23 23.56 8.33
CA TYR A 246 -14.55 23.77 9.73
C TYR A 246 -15.99 23.32 10.06
N GLU A 247 -16.95 23.68 9.21
CA GLU A 247 -18.34 23.25 9.37
C GLU A 247 -18.47 21.72 9.30
N PHE A 248 -17.76 21.09 8.38
CA PHE A 248 -17.70 19.63 8.29
C PHE A 248 -17.09 19.00 9.57
N ALA A 249 -15.95 19.51 10.02
CA ALA A 249 -15.24 18.96 11.20
C ALA A 249 -16.09 19.02 12.46
N SER A 250 -16.85 20.10 12.65
CA SER A 250 -17.76 20.29 13.79
C SER A 250 -18.92 19.27 13.80
N LYS A 251 -19.45 18.91 12.62
CA LYS A 251 -20.56 17.97 12.48
C LYS A 251 -20.12 16.50 12.46
N PHE A 252 -18.91 16.25 11.98
CA PHE A 252 -18.41 14.88 11.84
C PHE A 252 -18.19 14.18 13.19
N ALA A 253 -17.87 14.93 14.26
CA ALA A 253 -17.74 14.38 15.58
C ALA A 253 -19.03 13.70 16.07
N GLU A 254 -20.20 14.32 15.83
CA GLU A 254 -21.51 13.76 16.18
C GLU A 254 -21.83 12.50 15.35
N ARG A 255 -21.47 12.53 14.06
CA ARG A 255 -21.62 11.36 13.18
C ARG A 255 -20.77 10.18 13.64
N LEU A 256 -19.57 10.45 14.17
CA LEU A 256 -18.69 9.43 14.72
C LEU A 256 -19.29 8.81 15.99
N ASP A 257 -19.89 9.62 16.86
CA ASP A 257 -20.60 9.13 18.05
C ASP A 257 -21.75 8.18 17.68
N GLU A 258 -22.55 8.51 16.65
CA GLU A 258 -23.63 7.65 16.16
C GLU A 258 -23.11 6.29 15.66
N VAL A 259 -21.96 6.26 15.01
CA VAL A 259 -21.33 5.02 14.54
C VAL A 259 -20.80 4.20 15.72
N GLU A 260 -20.21 4.84 16.74
CA GLU A 260 -19.79 4.16 17.96
C GLU A 260 -20.95 3.55 18.73
N ASP A 261 -22.04 4.27 18.88
CA ASP A 261 -23.26 3.77 19.54
C ASP A 261 -23.80 2.51 18.84
N LEU A 262 -23.69 2.45 17.51
CA LEU A 262 -24.15 1.31 16.74
C LEU A 262 -23.22 0.11 16.80
N LEU A 263 -21.91 0.30 16.87
CA LEU A 263 -20.90 -0.76 16.77
C LEU A 263 -20.28 -1.13 18.11
N THR A 264 -19.78 -0.16 18.88
CA THR A 264 -18.87 -0.41 20.02
C THR A 264 -19.48 -1.31 21.08
N THR A 265 -20.76 -1.12 21.42
CA THR A 265 -21.47 -1.93 22.43
C THR A 265 -22.26 -3.09 21.84
N ASN A 266 -22.29 -3.24 20.52
CA ASN A 266 -23.05 -4.28 19.85
C ASN A 266 -22.43 -5.65 20.15
N ARG A 267 -23.23 -6.56 20.73
CA ARG A 267 -22.74 -7.91 21.09
C ARG A 267 -22.20 -8.72 19.93
N ILE A 268 -22.74 -8.52 18.71
CA ILE A 268 -22.27 -9.23 17.51
C ILE A 268 -20.88 -8.72 17.14
N TRP A 269 -20.69 -7.38 17.11
CA TRP A 269 -19.41 -6.78 16.83
C TRP A 269 -18.34 -7.19 17.84
N VAL A 270 -18.68 -7.10 19.14
CA VAL A 270 -17.78 -7.51 20.23
C VAL A 270 -17.36 -8.97 20.11
N GLN A 271 -18.32 -9.90 19.89
CA GLN A 271 -18.03 -11.33 19.75
C GLN A 271 -17.22 -11.67 18.50
N ARG A 272 -17.25 -10.82 17.46
CA ARG A 272 -16.54 -11.03 16.21
C ARG A 272 -15.17 -10.36 16.17
N THR A 273 -14.83 -9.51 17.15
CA THR A 273 -13.59 -8.71 17.13
C THR A 273 -12.76 -8.86 18.39
N VAL A 274 -13.36 -9.10 19.55
CA VAL A 274 -12.63 -9.33 20.81
C VAL A 274 -11.98 -10.71 20.77
N ASP A 275 -10.72 -10.78 21.18
CA ASP A 275 -9.87 -11.98 21.17
C ASP A 275 -9.64 -12.59 19.77
N VAL A 276 -9.97 -11.87 18.70
CA VAL A 276 -9.71 -12.28 17.32
C VAL A 276 -8.48 -11.57 16.76
N GLY A 277 -7.58 -12.35 16.18
CA GLY A 277 -6.38 -11.82 15.55
C GLY A 277 -5.43 -11.11 16.51
N ILE A 278 -5.18 -11.71 17.66
CA ILE A 278 -4.27 -11.17 18.68
C ILE A 278 -2.83 -11.16 18.17
N VAL A 279 -2.17 -10.03 18.33
CA VAL A 279 -0.75 -9.85 18.02
C VAL A 279 -0.03 -9.32 19.24
N SER A 280 0.94 -10.07 19.74
CA SER A 280 1.78 -9.60 20.85
C SER A 280 2.70 -8.45 20.41
N ALA A 281 3.16 -7.63 21.37
CA ALA A 281 4.08 -6.55 21.08
C ALA A 281 5.40 -7.07 20.46
N GLU A 282 5.91 -8.21 20.91
CA GLU A 282 7.11 -8.84 20.38
C GLU A 282 6.91 -9.29 18.92
N ASP A 283 5.78 -9.93 18.63
CA ASP A 283 5.46 -10.34 17.26
C ASP A 283 5.27 -9.15 16.34
N ALA A 284 4.60 -8.10 16.80
CA ALA A 284 4.41 -6.88 16.02
C ALA A 284 5.75 -6.25 15.59
N LEU A 285 6.75 -6.24 16.49
CA LEU A 285 8.10 -5.77 16.18
C LEU A 285 8.83 -6.72 15.22
N ASN A 286 8.75 -8.03 15.44
CA ASN A 286 9.43 -9.05 14.63
C ASN A 286 8.90 -9.06 13.18
N TYR A 287 7.60 -8.84 12.96
CA TYR A 287 7.02 -8.74 11.63
C TYR A 287 7.17 -7.36 10.98
N GLY A 288 7.69 -6.37 11.71
CA GLY A 288 7.88 -5.01 11.22
C GLY A 288 6.55 -4.26 11.05
N PHE A 289 5.61 -4.48 11.93
CA PHE A 289 4.34 -3.77 11.97
C PHE A 289 4.53 -2.28 12.24
N SER A 290 3.62 -1.49 11.76
CA SER A 290 3.60 -0.04 11.95
C SER A 290 2.15 0.47 12.02
N GLY A 291 1.99 1.72 12.45
CA GLY A 291 0.69 2.35 12.54
C GLY A 291 -0.22 1.72 13.58
N VAL A 292 -1.50 1.62 13.27
CA VAL A 292 -2.53 1.08 14.16
C VAL A 292 -2.26 -0.38 14.55
N MET A 293 -1.68 -1.17 13.66
CA MET A 293 -1.30 -2.57 13.95
C MET A 293 -0.27 -2.67 15.09
N LEU A 294 0.64 -1.72 15.18
CA LEU A 294 1.64 -1.64 16.25
C LEU A 294 1.05 -1.01 17.52
N ARG A 295 0.30 0.09 17.37
CA ARG A 295 -0.34 0.78 18.51
C ARG A 295 -1.40 -0.06 19.19
N GLY A 296 -2.16 -0.86 18.44
CA GLY A 296 -3.10 -1.83 19.00
C GLY A 296 -2.45 -2.86 19.93
N SER A 297 -1.20 -3.23 19.67
CA SER A 297 -0.41 -4.14 20.51
C SER A 297 0.30 -3.47 21.70
N GLY A 298 -0.02 -2.23 22.02
CA GLY A 298 0.47 -1.53 23.22
C GLY A 298 1.75 -0.71 23.03
N ILE A 299 2.29 -0.60 21.82
CA ILE A 299 3.53 0.14 21.55
C ILE A 299 3.19 1.56 21.11
N LYS A 300 3.65 2.55 21.92
CA LYS A 300 3.46 3.97 21.62
C LYS A 300 4.48 4.45 20.59
N TRP A 301 4.18 4.22 19.32
CA TRP A 301 5.01 4.65 18.21
C TRP A 301 4.16 5.40 17.17
N ASP A 302 4.56 6.63 16.86
CA ASP A 302 3.96 7.46 15.82
C ASP A 302 5.03 8.38 15.23
N LEU A 303 5.26 8.30 13.92
CA LEU A 303 6.27 9.11 13.23
C LEU A 303 5.97 10.61 13.30
N ARG A 304 4.71 11.01 13.40
CA ARG A 304 4.31 12.41 13.55
C ARG A 304 4.84 13.04 14.85
N LYS A 305 5.10 12.20 15.88
CA LYS A 305 5.67 12.62 17.18
C LYS A 305 7.16 12.30 17.31
N SER A 306 7.60 11.13 16.84
CA SER A 306 9.00 10.67 16.98
C SER A 306 9.94 11.33 15.98
N GLN A 307 9.48 11.59 14.78
CA GLN A 307 10.22 12.22 13.67
C GLN A 307 9.29 13.19 12.92
N PRO A 308 8.90 14.30 13.55
CA PRO A 308 7.92 15.21 12.96
C PRO A 308 8.42 15.76 11.62
N TYR A 309 7.52 15.82 10.67
CA TYR A 309 7.71 16.36 9.34
C TYR A 309 6.69 17.46 9.05
N ASP A 310 6.95 18.32 8.08
CA ASP A 310 6.15 19.51 7.78
C ASP A 310 5.84 20.34 9.05
N ALA A 311 4.58 20.57 9.37
CA ALA A 311 4.14 21.37 10.54
C ALA A 311 3.66 20.52 11.73
N TYR A 312 3.85 19.17 11.73
CA TYR A 312 3.37 18.33 12.84
C TYR A 312 4.01 18.65 14.20
N HIS A 313 5.21 19.23 14.23
CA HIS A 313 5.86 19.67 15.47
C HIS A 313 5.13 20.82 16.18
N LEU A 314 4.24 21.51 15.46
CA LEU A 314 3.41 22.61 16.00
C LEU A 314 2.04 22.12 16.47
N MET A 315 1.68 20.85 16.19
CA MET A 315 0.35 20.30 16.46
C MET A 315 0.32 19.52 17.77
N GLU A 316 -0.74 19.76 18.55
CA GLU A 316 -1.02 19.03 19.77
C GLU A 316 -2.09 17.97 19.53
N PHE A 317 -1.72 16.71 19.70
CA PHE A 317 -2.62 15.57 19.63
C PHE A 317 -2.10 14.41 20.47
N ASP A 318 -2.98 13.47 20.79
CA ASP A 318 -2.64 12.28 21.55
C ASP A 318 -2.50 11.06 20.62
N VAL A 319 -1.72 10.09 21.06
CA VAL A 319 -1.51 8.84 20.29
C VAL A 319 -2.28 7.73 21.01
N PRO A 320 -3.35 7.19 20.40
CA PRO A 320 -4.12 6.11 21.00
C PRO A 320 -3.32 4.79 21.02
N ILE A 321 -3.49 4.04 22.09
CA ILE A 321 -2.77 2.78 22.32
C ILE A 321 -3.77 1.74 22.82
N GLY A 322 -3.76 0.55 22.18
CA GLY A 322 -4.49 -0.61 22.63
C GLY A 322 -3.75 -1.38 23.73
N THR A 323 -4.37 -2.37 24.30
CA THR A 323 -3.82 -3.22 25.36
C THR A 323 -3.76 -4.69 24.99
N ASN A 324 -4.79 -5.21 24.31
CA ASN A 324 -4.93 -6.64 24.01
C ASN A 324 -4.33 -7.04 22.65
N GLY A 325 -4.17 -6.09 21.74
CA GLY A 325 -3.64 -6.35 20.40
C GLY A 325 -4.61 -7.14 19.50
N ASP A 326 -5.91 -7.07 19.74
CA ASP A 326 -6.95 -7.73 18.97
C ASP A 326 -7.62 -6.81 17.94
N CYS A 327 -8.55 -7.33 17.16
CA CYS A 327 -9.30 -6.55 16.18
C CYS A 327 -10.12 -5.42 16.82
N TYR A 328 -10.62 -5.64 18.05
CA TYR A 328 -11.43 -4.66 18.76
C TYR A 328 -10.60 -3.45 19.20
N ASP A 329 -9.44 -3.68 19.79
CA ASP A 329 -8.54 -2.58 20.19
C ASP A 329 -8.07 -1.76 18.97
N ARG A 330 -7.79 -2.42 17.85
CA ARG A 330 -7.44 -1.73 16.59
C ARG A 330 -8.59 -0.88 16.05
N TYR A 331 -9.83 -1.38 16.17
CA TYR A 331 -11.02 -0.60 15.85
C TYR A 331 -11.13 0.65 16.72
N LEU A 332 -10.99 0.52 18.04
CA LEU A 332 -11.02 1.65 18.97
C LEU A 332 -9.89 2.66 18.69
N CYS A 333 -8.68 2.17 18.39
CA CYS A 333 -7.58 3.04 18.00
C CYS A 333 -7.90 3.87 16.74
N ARG A 334 -8.55 3.27 15.73
CA ARG A 334 -8.95 4.01 14.51
C ARG A 334 -10.02 5.05 14.77
N ILE A 335 -10.98 4.74 15.60
CA ILE A 335 -12.00 5.73 16.02
C ILE A 335 -11.33 6.90 16.73
N GLU A 336 -10.47 6.64 17.69
CA GLU A 336 -9.78 7.70 18.43
C GLU A 336 -8.81 8.47 17.53
N GLU A 337 -8.14 7.84 16.59
CA GLU A 337 -7.33 8.54 15.59
C GLU A 337 -8.13 9.52 14.75
N MET A 338 -9.37 9.18 14.36
CA MET A 338 -10.23 10.14 13.66
C MET A 338 -10.56 11.35 14.53
N ARG A 339 -10.81 11.17 15.84
CA ARG A 339 -11.03 12.27 16.78
C ARG A 339 -9.78 13.17 16.92
N GLN A 340 -8.61 12.55 17.02
CA GLN A 340 -7.36 13.30 17.07
C GLN A 340 -7.06 14.01 15.74
N SER A 341 -7.42 13.43 14.60
CA SER A 341 -7.31 14.10 13.29
C SER A 341 -8.20 15.33 13.19
N LEU A 342 -9.44 15.29 13.73
CA LEU A 342 -10.29 16.47 13.82
C LEU A 342 -9.65 17.58 14.66
N ARG A 343 -9.02 17.21 15.78
CA ARG A 343 -8.29 18.17 16.64
C ARG A 343 -7.12 18.84 15.89
N ILE A 344 -6.40 18.09 15.07
CA ILE A 344 -5.31 18.62 14.23
C ILE A 344 -5.88 19.53 13.13
N ILE A 345 -6.97 19.14 12.49
CA ILE A 345 -7.64 19.93 11.45
C ILE A 345 -8.06 21.30 12.02
N ASP A 346 -8.70 21.32 13.18
CA ASP A 346 -9.10 22.57 13.85
C ASP A 346 -7.89 23.47 14.14
N GLN A 347 -6.80 22.92 14.67
CA GLN A 347 -5.57 23.67 14.91
C GLN A 347 -4.97 24.22 13.60
N CYS A 348 -4.97 23.42 12.51
CA CYS A 348 -4.47 23.87 11.21
C CYS A 348 -5.30 25.05 10.67
N LEU A 349 -6.61 24.99 10.76
CA LEU A 349 -7.51 26.06 10.28
C LEU A 349 -7.31 27.37 11.04
N ASN A 350 -7.14 27.26 12.37
CA ASN A 350 -6.99 28.43 13.24
C ASN A 350 -5.58 29.05 13.20
N GLN A 351 -4.55 28.25 12.92
CA GLN A 351 -3.15 28.69 13.02
C GLN A 351 -2.50 28.94 11.65
N MET A 352 -3.18 28.65 10.54
CA MET A 352 -2.62 28.76 9.19
C MET A 352 -2.20 30.20 8.87
N PRO A 353 -0.90 30.46 8.62
CA PRO A 353 -0.45 31.80 8.29
C PRO A 353 -0.81 32.18 6.86
N PRO A 354 -0.94 33.47 6.53
CA PRO A 354 -0.92 33.93 5.15
C PRO A 354 0.48 33.79 4.54
N GLY A 355 0.57 33.63 3.23
CA GLY A 355 1.87 33.54 2.56
C GLY A 355 1.82 32.71 1.29
N GLU A 356 3.00 32.49 0.71
CA GLU A 356 3.15 31.70 -0.50
C GLU A 356 2.94 30.19 -0.21
N VAL A 357 2.50 29.49 -1.23
CA VAL A 357 2.23 28.05 -1.18
C VAL A 357 3.24 27.21 -1.98
N LYS A 358 4.18 27.88 -2.63
CA LYS A 358 5.29 27.27 -3.39
C LYS A 358 6.60 27.92 -3.01
N THR A 359 7.68 27.15 -3.10
CA THR A 359 9.04 27.68 -2.97
C THR A 359 9.33 28.64 -4.11
N ASP A 360 10.01 29.75 -3.80
CA ASP A 360 10.43 30.76 -4.79
C ASP A 360 11.66 30.28 -5.56
N ASP A 361 11.49 29.20 -6.31
CA ASP A 361 12.48 28.69 -7.27
C ASP A 361 11.80 28.25 -8.56
N ALA A 362 11.86 29.11 -9.55
CA ALA A 362 11.25 28.86 -10.87
C ALA A 362 11.84 27.67 -11.62
N LYS A 363 12.97 27.11 -11.16
CA LYS A 363 13.56 25.89 -11.74
C LYS A 363 12.94 24.61 -11.20
N ILE A 364 12.22 24.68 -10.08
CA ILE A 364 11.60 23.53 -9.40
C ILE A 364 10.09 23.65 -9.44
N THR A 365 9.56 24.82 -9.11
CA THR A 365 8.12 25.07 -9.06
C THR A 365 7.59 25.65 -10.37
N THR A 366 6.39 25.21 -10.74
CA THR A 366 5.75 25.71 -11.96
C THR A 366 5.19 27.12 -11.73
N PRO A 367 5.39 28.06 -12.66
CA PRO A 367 4.83 29.39 -12.59
C PRO A 367 3.29 29.36 -12.66
N SER A 368 2.67 30.46 -12.24
CA SER A 368 1.24 30.61 -12.37
C SER A 368 0.81 30.77 -13.85
N ARG A 369 -0.48 30.45 -14.12
CA ARG A 369 -1.01 30.58 -15.48
C ARG A 369 -0.99 32.03 -15.99
N ALA A 370 -1.13 33.01 -15.10
CA ALA A 370 -1.05 34.42 -15.42
C ALA A 370 0.37 34.82 -15.80
N GLU A 371 1.34 34.48 -14.98
CA GLU A 371 2.76 34.75 -15.25
C GLU A 371 3.26 34.20 -16.59
N MET A 372 2.82 32.99 -16.96
CA MET A 372 3.19 32.41 -18.26
C MET A 372 2.76 33.24 -19.45
N LYS A 373 1.73 34.09 -19.31
CA LYS A 373 1.23 34.94 -20.41
C LYS A 373 1.98 36.25 -20.52
N ASP A 374 2.54 36.71 -19.40
CA ASP A 374 3.13 38.04 -19.28
C ASP A 374 4.66 38.01 -19.23
N SER A 375 5.28 36.89 -18.81
CA SER A 375 6.72 36.73 -18.70
C SER A 375 7.23 35.62 -19.62
N MET A 376 8.23 35.96 -20.46
CA MET A 376 8.91 35.01 -21.35
C MET A 376 9.70 33.96 -20.52
N GLU A 377 10.33 34.38 -19.46
CA GLU A 377 11.09 33.52 -18.53
C GLU A 377 10.18 32.47 -17.90
N ALA A 378 9.01 32.88 -17.43
CA ALA A 378 8.01 31.96 -16.85
C ALA A 378 7.53 30.95 -17.89
N LEU A 379 7.30 31.36 -19.13
CA LEU A 379 6.92 30.46 -20.22
C LEU A 379 8.03 29.42 -20.50
N ILE A 380 9.28 29.83 -20.55
CA ILE A 380 10.43 28.95 -20.77
C ILE A 380 10.57 27.95 -19.60
N HIS A 381 10.46 28.41 -18.35
CA HIS A 381 10.51 27.55 -17.19
C HIS A 381 9.37 26.52 -17.19
N HIS A 382 8.16 26.96 -17.49
CA HIS A 382 7.02 26.03 -17.64
C HIS A 382 7.29 24.98 -18.71
N PHE A 383 7.73 25.37 -19.90
CA PHE A 383 8.04 24.45 -20.99
C PHE A 383 9.11 23.43 -20.57
N LYS A 384 10.19 23.87 -19.96
CA LYS A 384 11.29 22.99 -19.55
C LYS A 384 10.90 22.06 -18.41
N LEU A 385 10.17 22.53 -17.41
CA LEU A 385 9.74 21.72 -16.29
C LEU A 385 8.83 20.55 -16.71
N PHE A 386 7.93 20.79 -17.68
CA PHE A 386 7.03 19.73 -18.17
C PHE A 386 7.65 18.83 -19.23
N THR A 387 8.66 19.26 -19.97
CA THR A 387 9.31 18.45 -21.00
C THR A 387 10.55 17.72 -20.52
N GLN A 388 11.48 18.42 -19.88
CA GLN A 388 12.77 17.88 -19.41
C GLN A 388 12.72 17.53 -17.93
N GLY A 389 11.99 18.28 -17.11
CA GLY A 389 12.02 18.23 -15.67
C GLY A 389 13.26 18.93 -15.07
N TYR A 390 13.29 19.00 -13.75
CA TYR A 390 14.44 19.52 -13.01
C TYR A 390 15.43 18.39 -12.70
N GLN A 391 16.70 18.75 -12.56
CA GLN A 391 17.76 17.81 -12.17
C GLN A 391 17.86 17.75 -10.63
N VAL A 392 17.99 16.56 -10.11
CA VAL A 392 18.19 16.31 -8.69
C VAL A 392 19.64 15.91 -8.46
N PRO A 393 20.36 16.52 -7.49
CA PRO A 393 21.73 16.15 -7.20
C PRO A 393 21.90 14.65 -6.94
N PRO A 394 23.06 14.05 -7.30
CA PRO A 394 23.31 12.64 -7.06
C PRO A 394 23.32 12.36 -5.55
N GLY A 395 22.63 11.33 -5.16
CA GLY A 395 22.50 10.94 -3.75
C GLY A 395 21.37 9.96 -3.52
N SER A 396 21.22 9.54 -2.28
CA SER A 396 20.13 8.66 -1.88
C SER A 396 19.50 9.13 -0.57
N THR A 397 18.20 8.95 -0.45
CA THR A 397 17.48 9.27 0.77
C THR A 397 16.39 8.24 1.06
N TYR A 398 16.14 8.01 2.32
CA TYR A 398 14.93 7.35 2.80
C TYR A 398 14.08 8.37 3.55
N THR A 399 12.82 8.43 3.21
CA THR A 399 11.84 9.30 3.87
C THR A 399 10.60 8.47 4.13
N ALA A 400 10.11 8.54 5.35
CA ALA A 400 8.91 7.84 5.76
C ALA A 400 7.95 8.82 6.43
N ILE A 401 6.67 8.53 6.29
CA ILE A 401 5.59 9.26 6.95
C ILE A 401 4.69 8.27 7.68
N GLU A 402 3.92 8.79 8.63
CA GLU A 402 2.83 8.05 9.26
C GLU A 402 1.59 8.13 8.38
N ALA A 403 1.48 7.21 7.42
CA ALA A 403 0.25 7.05 6.65
C ALA A 403 -0.85 6.41 7.51
N PRO A 404 -2.13 6.52 7.12
CA PRO A 404 -3.24 5.94 7.90
C PRO A 404 -3.11 4.44 8.17
N LYS A 405 -2.52 3.70 7.24
CA LYS A 405 -2.28 2.25 7.36
C LYS A 405 -1.00 1.90 8.14
N GLY A 406 -0.11 2.85 8.31
CA GLY A 406 1.16 2.69 8.98
C GLY A 406 2.30 3.47 8.32
N GLU A 407 3.54 3.07 8.58
CA GLU A 407 4.71 3.71 8.00
C GLU A 407 4.78 3.46 6.49
N PHE A 408 4.51 4.49 5.71
CA PHE A 408 4.76 4.51 4.28
C PHE A 408 6.10 5.18 4.01
N GLY A 409 7.00 4.49 3.32
CA GLY A 409 8.37 4.96 3.10
C GLY A 409 8.79 4.91 1.64
N VAL A 410 9.59 5.89 1.24
CA VAL A 410 10.17 6.00 -0.09
C VAL A 410 11.69 6.07 0.03
N TYR A 411 12.38 5.11 -0.56
CA TYR A 411 13.82 5.16 -0.77
C TYR A 411 14.10 5.59 -2.20
N LEU A 412 14.69 6.76 -2.36
CA LEU A 412 14.93 7.39 -3.64
C LEU A 412 16.42 7.55 -3.88
N VAL A 413 16.87 7.13 -5.07
CA VAL A 413 18.25 7.28 -5.52
C VAL A 413 18.28 8.14 -6.78
N SER A 414 19.11 9.19 -6.77
CA SER A 414 19.35 10.06 -7.90
C SER A 414 20.78 9.90 -8.39
N ASP A 415 20.97 9.93 -9.72
CA ASP A 415 22.26 9.93 -10.40
C ASP A 415 22.69 11.33 -10.91
N GLY A 416 21.90 12.36 -10.60
CA GLY A 416 22.10 13.73 -11.10
C GLY A 416 21.25 14.07 -12.34
N SER A 417 20.47 13.12 -12.84
CA SER A 417 19.57 13.34 -13.98
C SER A 417 18.21 13.91 -13.55
N SER A 418 17.35 14.17 -14.52
CA SER A 418 15.96 14.57 -14.28
C SER A 418 14.99 13.40 -14.01
N ARG A 419 15.53 12.18 -13.94
CA ARG A 419 14.78 10.95 -13.69
C ARG A 419 15.36 10.23 -12.50
N PRO A 420 14.54 9.60 -11.63
CA PRO A 420 15.05 8.76 -10.56
C PRO A 420 15.84 7.57 -11.12
N TYR A 421 17.01 7.30 -10.58
CA TYR A 421 17.76 6.08 -10.90
C TYR A 421 17.07 4.87 -10.30
N ARG A 422 16.60 4.96 -9.05
CA ARG A 422 15.85 3.92 -8.37
C ARG A 422 14.86 4.53 -7.39
N CYS A 423 13.65 4.05 -7.41
CA CYS A 423 12.64 4.35 -6.41
C CYS A 423 12.15 3.03 -5.80
N LYS A 424 12.36 2.86 -4.49
CA LYS A 424 11.84 1.73 -3.73
C LYS A 424 10.77 2.20 -2.77
N ILE A 425 9.64 1.53 -2.78
CA ILE A 425 8.48 1.87 -1.95
C ILE A 425 8.35 0.84 -0.83
N LYS A 426 8.30 1.30 0.41
CA LYS A 426 7.97 0.50 1.58
C LYS A 426 6.50 0.72 1.89
N ALA A 427 5.68 -0.29 1.63
CA ALA A 427 4.26 -0.28 1.94
C ALA A 427 4.00 -0.95 3.30
N PRO A 428 3.22 -0.36 4.20
CA PRO A 428 2.91 -0.98 5.50
C PRO A 428 2.09 -2.25 5.34
N GLY A 429 1.14 -2.29 4.41
CA GLY A 429 0.28 -3.44 4.15
C GLY A 429 1.02 -4.71 3.75
N PHE A 430 2.20 -4.59 3.12
CA PHE A 430 3.02 -5.75 2.74
C PHE A 430 3.50 -6.55 3.95
N ALA A 431 3.98 -5.87 4.99
CA ALA A 431 4.42 -6.49 6.25
C ALA A 431 3.22 -7.05 7.03
N HIS A 432 2.12 -6.30 7.08
CA HIS A 432 0.90 -6.71 7.77
C HIS A 432 0.31 -7.99 7.16
N LEU A 433 0.23 -8.08 5.83
CA LEU A 433 -0.28 -9.26 5.13
C LEU A 433 0.61 -10.48 5.30
N ALA A 434 1.92 -10.30 5.39
CA ALA A 434 2.87 -11.40 5.61
C ALA A 434 2.63 -12.14 6.94
N ALA A 435 2.10 -11.46 7.95
CA ALA A 435 1.79 -12.06 9.24
C ALA A 435 0.44 -12.81 9.28
N LEU A 436 -0.37 -12.73 8.22
CA LEU A 436 -1.71 -13.31 8.18
C LEU A 436 -1.72 -14.81 8.53
N ASP A 437 -0.71 -15.57 8.11
CA ASP A 437 -0.62 -17.00 8.45
C ASP A 437 -0.52 -17.24 9.96
N LYS A 438 0.27 -16.43 10.66
CA LYS A 438 0.43 -16.58 12.11
C LYS A 438 -0.82 -16.11 12.87
N VAL A 439 -1.34 -14.95 12.48
CA VAL A 439 -2.47 -14.30 13.14
C VAL A 439 -3.78 -15.06 12.92
N GLY A 440 -3.92 -15.72 11.76
CA GLY A 440 -5.13 -16.46 11.39
C GLY A 440 -5.16 -17.94 11.82
N ARG A 441 -4.06 -18.48 12.37
CA ARG A 441 -4.05 -19.90 12.80
C ARG A 441 -5.00 -20.15 13.94
N ASN A 442 -5.67 -21.32 13.88
CA ASN A 442 -6.64 -21.79 14.86
C ASN A 442 -7.90 -20.92 15.00
N HIS A 443 -8.08 -19.96 14.09
CA HIS A 443 -9.32 -19.20 13.95
C HIS A 443 -10.26 -19.84 12.93
N MET A 444 -11.53 -19.48 12.98
CA MET A 444 -12.49 -19.91 11.97
C MET A 444 -12.31 -19.15 10.65
N LEU A 445 -12.82 -19.70 9.56
CA LEU A 445 -12.85 -19.02 8.26
C LEU A 445 -13.50 -17.63 8.33
N ALA A 446 -14.57 -17.49 9.12
CA ALA A 446 -15.23 -16.20 9.34
C ALA A 446 -14.31 -15.18 10.04
N ASP A 447 -13.44 -15.63 10.94
CA ASP A 447 -12.51 -14.76 11.66
C ASP A 447 -11.36 -14.29 10.75
N ILE A 448 -10.96 -15.09 9.77
CA ILE A 448 -9.98 -14.67 8.76
C ILE A 448 -10.49 -13.44 8.00
N VAL A 449 -11.76 -13.39 7.69
CA VAL A 449 -12.36 -12.21 7.04
C VAL A 449 -12.25 -10.97 7.94
N ALA A 450 -12.57 -11.11 9.23
CA ALA A 450 -12.42 -10.02 10.19
C ALA A 450 -10.94 -9.60 10.36
N ILE A 451 -10.01 -10.55 10.35
CA ILE A 451 -8.57 -10.27 10.41
C ILE A 451 -8.12 -9.51 9.17
N ILE A 452 -8.51 -9.91 7.96
CA ILE A 452 -8.17 -9.18 6.73
C ILE A 452 -8.69 -7.73 6.81
N GLY A 453 -9.93 -7.54 7.26
CA GLY A 453 -10.51 -6.21 7.44
C GLY A 453 -9.74 -5.34 8.44
N THR A 454 -9.27 -5.92 9.55
CA THR A 454 -8.51 -5.19 10.56
C THR A 454 -7.09 -4.84 10.11
N LEU A 455 -6.48 -5.62 9.20
CA LEU A 455 -5.17 -5.31 8.63
C LEU A 455 -5.19 -4.05 7.74
N ASP A 456 -6.36 -3.62 7.28
CA ASP A 456 -6.55 -2.45 6.40
C ASP A 456 -5.61 -2.49 5.18
N VAL A 457 -5.68 -3.57 4.42
CA VAL A 457 -4.80 -3.81 3.27
C VAL A 457 -5.37 -3.21 1.99
N VAL A 458 -4.50 -2.58 1.19
CA VAL A 458 -4.77 -2.13 -0.17
C VAL A 458 -3.73 -2.73 -1.10
N PHE A 459 -4.19 -3.50 -2.08
CA PHE A 459 -3.28 -4.26 -2.93
C PHE A 459 -2.52 -3.39 -3.93
N GLY A 460 -2.95 -2.17 -4.17
CA GLY A 460 -2.21 -1.22 -4.99
C GLY A 460 -0.82 -0.89 -4.42
N GLU A 461 -0.69 -0.75 -3.11
CA GLU A 461 0.59 -0.52 -2.43
C GLU A 461 1.37 -1.82 -2.16
N ILE A 462 0.67 -2.93 -1.96
CA ILE A 462 1.28 -4.24 -1.69
C ILE A 462 1.97 -4.76 -2.95
N ASP A 463 1.26 -4.76 -4.07
CA ASP A 463 1.74 -5.31 -5.34
C ASP A 463 2.62 -4.34 -6.14
N ARG A 464 2.42 -3.03 -6.02
CA ARG A 464 3.16 -1.90 -6.64
C ARG A 464 3.21 -1.85 -8.15
#